data_fc209566832a9b042f74b16bd874a3a3
#
_entry.id   fc209566832a9b042f74b16bd874a3a3
#
_cell.length_a   1.000
_cell.length_b   1.000
_cell.length_c   1.000
_cell.angle_alpha   90.00
_cell.angle_beta   90.00
_cell.angle_gamma   90.00
#
_symmetry.space_group_name_H-M   'P 1'
#
loop_
_entity.id
_entity.type
_entity.pdbx_description
1 polymer ?
#
loop_
_entity_poly.entity_id
_entity_poly.type
_entity_poly.pdbx_seq_one_letter_code
_entity_poly.pdbx_strand_id
1 'polypeptide(L)'
;MATPKGVVFLCYNIYMIISHEDEAYRPFCENGAHIYSELICKFFIPNIETDRNWVTINVGKCCDHSIVFIHSNLNTDKKYGFLKDYKDLILVCSQFSTMKAVQKLGKAIYLPLSIDTQYVEKFRKLQHIKYICYAGRRGKVNTQLMKENRVDLLCDLPHDELLKRMADYKYVYAVGLTALEALCLNCNLLPYDGRFPDVRVWKLKDIRTMIPIPQQKIDECDKIET
;
A
#
# COMPACT_ATOMS: atom_id res chain seq x y z
N MET A 1 -26.94 -15.92 -2.72
CA MET A 1 -25.88 -15.28 -1.90
C MET A 1 -24.57 -15.96 -2.24
N ALA A 2 -23.67 -15.28 -2.94
CA ALA A 2 -22.37 -15.86 -3.30
C ALA A 2 -21.46 -15.87 -2.07
N THR A 3 -20.95 -17.06 -1.71
CA THR A 3 -19.92 -17.22 -0.67
C THR A 3 -18.67 -16.46 -1.09
N PRO A 4 -18.09 -15.61 -0.22
CA PRO A 4 -16.89 -14.88 -0.55
C PRO A 4 -15.72 -15.88 -0.68
N LYS A 5 -14.96 -15.75 -1.76
CA LYS A 5 -13.70 -16.47 -1.95
C LYS A 5 -12.65 -15.89 -1.01
N GLY A 6 -12.59 -16.42 0.23
CA GLY A 6 -11.45 -16.22 1.10
C GLY A 6 -10.30 -17.10 0.60
N VAL A 7 -9.13 -16.53 0.42
CA VAL A 7 -7.92 -17.31 0.16
C VAL A 7 -7.42 -17.82 1.51
N VAL A 8 -7.39 -19.14 1.69
CA VAL A 8 -6.85 -19.77 2.91
C VAL A 8 -5.38 -20.09 2.65
N PHE A 9 -4.48 -19.44 3.35
CA PHE A 9 -3.07 -19.83 3.37
C PHE A 9 -2.78 -20.76 4.54
N LEU A 10 -2.18 -21.90 4.24
CA LEU A 10 -1.61 -22.81 5.23
C LEU A 10 -0.23 -22.30 5.63
N CYS A 11 -0.14 -21.46 6.65
CA CYS A 11 1.12 -21.21 7.34
C CYS A 11 1.30 -22.29 8.42
N TYR A 12 2.52 -22.78 8.61
CA TYR A 12 2.87 -23.82 9.57
C TYR A 12 2.17 -23.59 10.92
N ASN A 13 1.20 -24.47 11.22
CA ASN A 13 0.44 -24.59 12.47
C ASN A 13 -0.66 -23.56 12.82
N ILE A 14 -0.99 -22.57 11.98
CA ILE A 14 -2.11 -21.66 12.24
C ILE A 14 -2.90 -21.46 10.93
N TYR A 15 -4.19 -21.79 10.97
CA TYR A 15 -5.11 -21.44 9.87
C TYR A 15 -5.43 -19.94 9.96
N MET A 16 -4.82 -19.14 9.11
CA MET A 16 -5.10 -17.71 9.03
C MET A 16 -6.06 -17.43 7.86
N ILE A 17 -7.19 -16.82 8.15
CA ILE A 17 -8.16 -16.41 7.14
C ILE A 17 -7.80 -14.99 6.69
N ILE A 18 -7.56 -14.80 5.38
CA ILE A 18 -7.25 -13.50 4.80
C ILE A 18 -8.45 -13.02 3.99
N SER A 19 -8.93 -11.84 4.30
CA SER A 19 -9.98 -11.14 3.59
C SER A 19 -9.44 -9.84 2.99
N HIS A 20 -9.71 -9.60 1.72
CA HIS A 20 -9.32 -8.36 1.03
C HIS A 20 -10.47 -7.84 0.16
N GLU A 21 -10.33 -6.61 -0.32
CA GLU A 21 -11.33 -5.94 -1.15
C GLU A 21 -11.33 -6.52 -2.57
N ASP A 22 -12.37 -7.27 -2.94
CA ASP A 22 -12.50 -7.86 -4.29
C ASP A 22 -12.71 -6.80 -5.38
N GLU A 23 -13.32 -5.65 -5.04
CA GLU A 23 -13.54 -4.55 -6.00
C GLU A 23 -12.25 -3.81 -6.39
N ALA A 24 -11.16 -4.04 -5.67
CA ALA A 24 -9.86 -3.47 -6.01
C ALA A 24 -9.26 -4.12 -7.26
N TYR A 25 -9.71 -5.32 -7.61
CA TYR A 25 -9.24 -6.07 -8.78
C TYR A 25 -9.97 -5.64 -10.04
N ARG A 26 -9.23 -5.03 -10.95
CA ARG A 26 -9.66 -4.82 -12.33
C ARG A 26 -8.83 -5.71 -13.24
N PRO A 27 -9.44 -6.56 -14.09
CA PRO A 27 -8.72 -7.58 -14.84
C PRO A 27 -7.65 -7.06 -15.81
N PHE A 28 -7.60 -5.74 -16.03
CA PHE A 28 -6.65 -5.11 -16.96
C PHE A 28 -5.76 -4.04 -16.35
N CYS A 29 -5.94 -3.68 -15.06
CA CYS A 29 -5.02 -2.80 -14.37
C CYS A 29 -4.96 -3.14 -12.88
N GLU A 30 -3.82 -3.63 -12.46
CA GLU A 30 -3.50 -3.81 -11.05
C GLU A 30 -3.43 -2.44 -10.40
N ASN A 31 -4.15 -2.27 -9.30
CA ASN A 31 -4.07 -1.02 -8.56
C ASN A 31 -3.16 -1.19 -7.33
N GLY A 32 -2.68 -0.06 -6.78
CA GLY A 32 -1.78 -0.10 -5.63
C GLY A 32 -2.34 -0.79 -4.39
N ALA A 33 -3.67 -0.91 -4.24
CA ALA A 33 -4.28 -1.64 -3.13
C ALA A 33 -4.15 -3.15 -3.34
N HIS A 34 -4.30 -3.63 -4.57
CA HIS A 34 -4.10 -5.03 -4.93
C HIS A 34 -2.64 -5.44 -4.74
N ILE A 35 -1.71 -4.69 -5.33
CA ILE A 35 -0.26 -4.93 -5.16
C ILE A 35 0.12 -4.93 -3.68
N TYR A 36 -0.38 -3.97 -2.89
CA TYR A 36 -0.13 -3.93 -1.46
C TYR A 36 -0.65 -5.19 -0.74
N SER A 37 -1.84 -5.67 -1.10
CA SER A 37 -2.40 -6.90 -0.53
C SER A 37 -1.53 -8.13 -0.84
N GLU A 38 -1.05 -8.25 -2.07
CA GLU A 38 -0.14 -9.33 -2.47
C GLU A 38 1.18 -9.28 -1.71
N LEU A 39 1.77 -8.08 -1.56
CA LEU A 39 3.01 -7.89 -0.81
C LEU A 39 2.85 -8.29 0.67
N ILE A 40 1.75 -7.88 1.31
CA ILE A 40 1.44 -8.25 2.69
C ILE A 40 1.27 -9.78 2.81
N CYS A 41 0.49 -10.39 1.92
CA CYS A 41 0.29 -11.84 1.93
C CYS A 41 1.60 -12.62 1.72
N LYS A 42 2.46 -12.16 0.84
CA LYS A 42 3.69 -12.86 0.46
C LYS A 42 4.81 -12.71 1.50
N PHE A 43 5.02 -11.50 2.02
CA PHE A 43 6.21 -11.21 2.80
C PHE A 43 5.95 -10.96 4.27
N PHE A 44 4.75 -10.53 4.63
CA PHE A 44 4.49 -10.07 5.97
C PHE A 44 3.70 -11.12 6.79
N ILE A 45 2.59 -11.60 6.26
CA ILE A 45 1.73 -12.57 6.98
C ILE A 45 2.46 -13.84 7.39
N PRO A 46 3.34 -14.47 6.57
CA PRO A 46 4.05 -15.67 6.96
C PRO A 46 4.98 -15.50 8.17
N ASN A 47 5.33 -14.26 8.50
CA ASN A 47 6.26 -13.91 9.57
C ASN A 47 5.58 -13.21 10.76
N ILE A 48 4.26 -13.12 10.79
CA ILE A 48 3.52 -12.55 11.94
C ILE A 48 3.48 -13.59 13.06
N GLU A 49 4.00 -13.20 14.22
CA GLU A 49 3.79 -13.92 15.46
C GLU A 49 2.54 -13.34 16.16
N THR A 50 1.44 -14.07 16.13
CA THR A 50 0.16 -13.62 16.71
C THR A 50 -0.71 -14.80 17.08
N ASP A 51 -1.57 -14.61 18.07
CA ASP A 51 -2.66 -15.51 18.45
C ASP A 51 -3.92 -15.32 17.57
N ARG A 52 -3.88 -14.35 16.65
CA ARG A 52 -5.01 -13.96 15.80
C ARG A 52 -5.04 -14.80 14.53
N ASN A 53 -6.21 -15.30 14.20
CA ASN A 53 -6.43 -16.17 13.05
C ASN A 53 -7.14 -15.48 11.87
N TRP A 54 -7.42 -14.17 11.97
CA TRP A 54 -8.07 -13.41 10.92
C TRP A 54 -7.29 -12.14 10.55
N VAL A 55 -7.05 -11.96 9.25
CA VAL A 55 -6.42 -10.77 8.70
C VAL A 55 -7.34 -10.14 7.67
N THR A 56 -7.60 -8.86 7.85
CA THR A 56 -8.32 -8.04 6.87
C THR A 56 -7.36 -7.07 6.20
N ILE A 57 -7.42 -6.99 4.88
CA ILE A 57 -6.61 -6.04 4.11
C ILE A 57 -7.53 -5.02 3.46
N ASN A 58 -7.31 -3.74 3.75
CA ASN A 58 -8.15 -2.60 3.34
C ASN A 58 -9.60 -2.73 3.86
N VAL A 59 -10.58 -2.83 2.97
CA VAL A 59 -12.01 -2.90 3.30
C VAL A 59 -12.59 -4.31 3.17
N GLY A 60 -11.74 -5.32 3.29
CA GLY A 60 -12.19 -6.71 3.32
C GLY A 60 -13.10 -7.01 4.53
N LYS A 61 -13.63 -8.21 4.58
CA LYS A 61 -14.43 -8.66 5.73
C LYS A 61 -13.57 -8.68 7.00
N CYS A 62 -14.20 -8.35 8.12
CA CYS A 62 -13.56 -8.32 9.42
C CYS A 62 -14.33 -9.19 10.43
N CYS A 63 -13.69 -9.57 11.50
CA CYS A 63 -14.30 -10.13 12.70
C CYS A 63 -13.57 -9.59 13.95
N ASP A 64 -14.11 -9.88 15.12
CA ASP A 64 -13.44 -9.56 16.38
C ASP A 64 -12.06 -10.24 16.43
N HIS A 65 -11.13 -9.68 17.19
CA HIS A 65 -9.79 -10.21 17.40
C HIS A 65 -8.99 -10.37 16.09
N SER A 66 -9.08 -9.38 15.20
CA SER A 66 -8.43 -9.37 13.87
C SER A 66 -7.24 -8.44 13.80
N ILE A 67 -6.35 -8.72 12.82
CA ILE A 67 -5.37 -7.75 12.32
C ILE A 67 -5.93 -7.11 11.05
N VAL A 68 -5.92 -5.78 10.97
CA VAL A 68 -6.45 -5.02 9.84
C VAL A 68 -5.36 -4.15 9.23
N PHE A 69 -4.95 -4.46 8.00
CA PHE A 69 -4.02 -3.64 7.23
C PHE A 69 -4.75 -2.53 6.48
N ILE A 70 -4.37 -1.29 6.73
CA ILE A 70 -5.00 -0.09 6.17
C ILE A 70 -3.99 0.65 5.27
N HIS A 71 -4.19 0.54 3.96
CA HIS A 71 -3.31 1.17 2.96
C HIS A 71 -3.67 2.63 2.65
N SER A 72 -4.95 3.01 2.68
CA SER A 72 -5.43 4.31 2.22
C SER A 72 -5.68 5.28 3.37
N ASN A 73 -5.35 6.56 3.17
CA ASN A 73 -5.66 7.64 4.12
C ASN A 73 -6.89 8.49 3.71
N LEU A 74 -7.41 8.30 2.50
CA LEU A 74 -8.50 9.11 2.00
C LEU A 74 -9.85 8.62 2.53
N ASN A 75 -10.66 9.57 3.05
CA ASN A 75 -12.01 9.30 3.57
C ASN A 75 -12.04 8.21 4.65
N THR A 76 -11.11 8.27 5.60
CA THR A 76 -10.92 7.24 6.64
C THR A 76 -12.21 6.88 7.37
N ASP A 77 -12.98 7.85 7.83
CA ASP A 77 -14.23 7.59 8.57
C ASP A 77 -15.30 6.91 7.69
N LYS A 78 -15.41 7.31 6.42
CA LYS A 78 -16.34 6.69 5.48
C LYS A 78 -15.91 5.27 5.11
N LYS A 79 -14.63 5.08 4.89
CA LYS A 79 -14.08 3.81 4.39
C LYS A 79 -13.91 2.76 5.48
N TYR A 80 -13.48 3.16 6.67
CA TYR A 80 -13.13 2.25 7.77
C TYR A 80 -14.05 2.37 8.99
N GLY A 81 -15.12 3.16 8.89
CA GLY A 81 -16.09 3.36 9.99
C GLY A 81 -16.78 2.07 10.44
N PHE A 82 -16.86 1.05 9.57
CA PHE A 82 -17.41 -0.26 9.89
C PHE A 82 -16.59 -1.01 10.96
N LEU A 83 -15.30 -0.68 11.11
CA LEU A 83 -14.43 -1.31 12.12
C LEU A 83 -14.87 -1.04 13.56
N LYS A 84 -15.67 0.01 13.81
CA LYS A 84 -16.26 0.31 15.14
C LYS A 84 -17.17 -0.80 15.66
N ASP A 85 -17.69 -1.65 14.76
CA ASP A 85 -18.60 -2.72 15.10
C ASP A 85 -17.87 -3.99 15.58
N TYR A 86 -16.53 -3.98 15.53
CA TYR A 86 -15.67 -5.11 15.94
C TYR A 86 -14.80 -4.75 17.13
N LYS A 87 -14.46 -5.76 17.93
CA LYS A 87 -13.67 -5.61 19.15
C LYS A 87 -12.26 -6.17 19.00
N ASP A 88 -11.36 -5.66 19.82
CA ASP A 88 -9.97 -6.13 19.94
C ASP A 88 -9.24 -6.19 18.59
N LEU A 89 -9.25 -5.10 17.85
CA LEU A 89 -8.58 -4.97 16.56
C LEU A 89 -7.15 -4.46 16.74
N ILE A 90 -6.23 -5.00 15.91
CA ILE A 90 -4.91 -4.40 15.65
C ILE A 90 -4.94 -3.75 14.28
N LEU A 91 -4.78 -2.43 14.23
CA LEU A 91 -4.87 -1.65 13.02
C LEU A 91 -3.46 -1.30 12.52
N VAL A 92 -3.03 -1.90 11.43
CA VAL A 92 -1.70 -1.69 10.83
C VAL A 92 -1.81 -0.69 9.70
N CYS A 93 -1.31 0.53 9.91
CA CYS A 93 -1.52 1.65 9.00
C CYS A 93 -0.25 1.97 8.22
N SER A 94 -0.35 2.05 6.91
CA SER A 94 0.78 2.39 6.04
C SER A 94 1.11 3.89 5.99
N GLN A 95 0.27 4.72 6.62
CA GLN A 95 0.46 6.17 6.72
C GLN A 95 0.19 6.64 8.14
N PHE A 96 1.05 7.53 8.63
CA PHE A 96 0.96 8.05 10.00
C PHE A 96 -0.35 8.83 10.26
N SER A 97 -0.80 9.61 9.28
CA SER A 97 -2.08 10.33 9.36
C SER A 97 -3.28 9.39 9.50
N THR A 98 -3.24 8.24 8.81
CA THR A 98 -4.27 7.21 8.92
C THR A 98 -4.24 6.56 10.31
N MET A 99 -3.06 6.25 10.82
CA MET A 99 -2.90 5.71 12.17
C MET A 99 -3.57 6.63 13.21
N LYS A 100 -3.26 7.94 13.18
CA LYS A 100 -3.89 8.91 14.07
C LYS A 100 -5.42 8.97 13.95
N ALA A 101 -5.94 8.83 12.74
CA ALA A 101 -7.38 8.87 12.50
C ALA A 101 -8.12 7.64 13.04
N VAL A 102 -7.50 6.45 12.96
CA VAL A 102 -8.15 5.18 13.34
C VAL A 102 -7.83 4.67 14.73
N GLN A 103 -6.89 5.26 15.44
CA GLN A 103 -6.50 4.82 16.79
C GLN A 103 -7.66 4.79 17.80
N LYS A 104 -8.73 5.56 17.56
CA LYS A 104 -9.98 5.51 18.32
C LYS A 104 -10.79 4.21 18.14
N LEU A 105 -10.49 3.43 17.10
CA LEU A 105 -11.20 2.20 16.74
C LEU A 105 -10.50 0.93 17.27
N GLY A 106 -9.22 1.03 17.65
CA GLY A 106 -8.43 -0.09 18.14
C GLY A 106 -6.96 0.26 18.33
N LYS A 107 -6.14 -0.71 18.74
CA LYS A 107 -4.69 -0.52 18.81
C LYS A 107 -4.14 -0.25 17.41
N ALA A 108 -3.51 0.90 17.20
CA ALA A 108 -3.00 1.32 15.90
C ALA A 108 -1.47 1.26 15.85
N ILE A 109 -0.94 0.62 14.80
CA ILE A 109 0.49 0.46 14.56
C ILE A 109 0.84 1.13 13.24
N TYR A 110 1.93 1.89 13.21
CA TYR A 110 2.46 2.42 11.98
C TYR A 110 3.45 1.44 11.33
N LEU A 111 3.10 0.95 10.15
CA LEU A 111 3.96 0.17 9.29
C LEU A 111 4.17 0.94 7.99
N PRO A 112 5.33 1.57 7.79
CA PRO A 112 5.57 2.38 6.59
C PRO A 112 5.32 1.60 5.31
N LEU A 113 4.75 2.28 4.32
CA LEU A 113 4.57 1.71 2.98
C LEU A 113 5.92 1.26 2.43
N SER A 114 5.98 0.06 1.88
CA SER A 114 7.18 -0.58 1.35
C SER A 114 6.86 -1.38 0.08
N ILE A 115 7.88 -1.73 -0.68
CA ILE A 115 7.77 -2.48 -1.94
C ILE A 115 8.76 -3.65 -1.96
N ASP A 116 8.59 -4.58 -2.90
CA ASP A 116 9.58 -5.59 -3.23
C ASP A 116 10.67 -4.95 -4.11
N THR A 117 11.72 -4.38 -3.49
CA THR A 117 12.78 -3.69 -4.22
C THR A 117 13.50 -4.61 -5.19
N GLN A 118 13.75 -5.88 -4.83
CA GLN A 118 14.41 -6.84 -5.71
C GLN A 118 13.58 -7.16 -6.96
N TYR A 119 12.25 -7.10 -6.84
CA TYR A 119 11.39 -7.27 -7.99
C TYR A 119 11.43 -6.04 -8.91
N VAL A 120 11.28 -4.85 -8.34
CA VAL A 120 11.24 -3.59 -9.11
C VAL A 120 12.59 -3.30 -9.77
N GLU A 121 13.71 -3.58 -9.11
CA GLU A 121 15.07 -3.38 -9.64
C GLU A 121 15.35 -4.14 -10.94
N LYS A 122 14.63 -5.23 -11.23
CA LYS A 122 14.74 -5.96 -12.51
C LYS A 122 14.42 -5.09 -13.73
N PHE A 123 13.63 -4.05 -13.55
CA PHE A 123 13.22 -3.10 -14.59
C PHE A 123 14.11 -1.87 -14.67
N ARG A 124 15.05 -1.70 -13.73
CA ARG A 124 15.93 -0.54 -13.65
C ARG A 124 16.82 -0.44 -14.89
N LYS A 125 16.95 0.76 -15.43
CA LYS A 125 17.80 1.07 -16.57
C LYS A 125 19.01 1.89 -16.14
N LEU A 126 20.13 1.72 -16.86
CA LEU A 126 21.35 2.49 -16.61
C LEU A 126 21.18 3.97 -16.95
N GLN A 127 20.33 4.28 -17.94
CA GLN A 127 20.07 5.64 -18.39
C GLN A 127 18.59 5.86 -18.67
N HIS A 128 18.08 7.03 -18.30
CA HIS A 128 16.76 7.49 -18.67
C HIS A 128 16.83 8.16 -20.05
N ILE A 129 15.97 7.74 -20.97
CA ILE A 129 15.92 8.24 -22.35
C ILE A 129 14.80 9.24 -22.58
N LYS A 130 13.90 9.39 -21.61
CA LYS A 130 12.75 10.31 -21.64
C LYS A 130 12.80 11.25 -20.45
N TYR A 131 12.09 12.37 -20.56
CA TYR A 131 12.22 13.43 -19.58
C TYR A 131 11.24 13.32 -18.42
N ILE A 132 9.92 13.31 -18.69
CA ILE A 132 8.91 13.41 -17.65
C ILE A 132 7.65 12.60 -17.96
N CYS A 133 7.14 11.88 -16.96
CA CYS A 133 5.83 11.23 -17.06
C CYS A 133 5.01 11.38 -15.79
N TYR A 134 3.72 11.11 -15.90
CA TYR A 134 2.84 10.74 -14.81
C TYR A 134 2.64 9.23 -14.82
N ALA A 135 2.82 8.59 -13.67
CA ALA A 135 2.61 7.15 -13.50
C ALA A 135 1.54 6.89 -12.44
N GLY A 136 0.45 6.21 -12.82
CA GLY A 136 -0.64 5.90 -11.90
C GLY A 136 -2.02 5.82 -12.54
N ARG A 137 -3.06 5.89 -11.69
CA ARG A 137 -4.45 5.79 -12.13
C ARG A 137 -4.90 7.05 -12.89
N ARG A 138 -5.62 6.88 -14.00
CA ARG A 138 -6.21 7.98 -14.79
C ARG A 138 -7.09 8.91 -13.96
N GLY A 139 -7.89 8.38 -13.04
CA GLY A 139 -8.75 9.17 -12.16
C GLY A 139 -8.02 10.08 -11.16
N LYS A 140 -6.70 9.98 -11.02
CA LYS A 140 -5.87 10.86 -10.19
C LYS A 140 -5.08 11.89 -11.00
N VAL A 141 -5.17 11.86 -12.32
CA VAL A 141 -4.45 12.79 -13.21
C VAL A 141 -4.88 14.24 -12.94
N ASN A 142 -3.92 15.12 -12.77
CA ASN A 142 -4.13 16.55 -12.82
C ASN A 142 -3.92 17.02 -14.26
N THR A 143 -5.02 17.10 -15.01
CA THR A 143 -4.98 17.35 -16.46
C THR A 143 -4.33 18.69 -16.80
N GLN A 144 -4.51 19.74 -15.98
CA GLN A 144 -3.91 21.03 -16.21
C GLN A 144 -2.39 20.95 -16.03
N LEU A 145 -1.92 20.42 -14.88
CA LEU A 145 -0.50 20.24 -14.59
C LEU A 145 0.21 19.42 -15.69
N MET A 146 -0.45 18.35 -16.17
CA MET A 146 0.12 17.46 -17.19
C MET A 146 0.26 18.17 -18.54
N LYS A 147 -0.73 18.98 -18.94
CA LYS A 147 -0.69 19.75 -20.20
C LYS A 147 0.36 20.84 -20.16
N GLU A 148 0.42 21.61 -19.07
CA GLU A 148 1.38 22.71 -18.90
C GLU A 148 2.83 22.21 -18.98
N ASN A 149 3.12 21.04 -18.47
CA ASN A 149 4.46 20.47 -18.44
C ASN A 149 4.74 19.45 -19.57
N ARG A 150 3.83 19.24 -20.50
CA ARG A 150 3.93 18.27 -21.62
C ARG A 150 4.30 16.87 -21.12
N VAL A 151 3.56 16.36 -20.13
CA VAL A 151 3.84 15.13 -19.40
C VAL A 151 3.26 13.94 -20.16
N ASP A 152 4.06 12.91 -20.37
CA ASP A 152 3.58 11.63 -20.87
C ASP A 152 2.73 10.90 -19.81
N LEU A 153 1.61 10.28 -20.21
CA LEU A 153 0.70 9.61 -19.28
C LEU A 153 0.89 8.10 -19.32
N LEU A 154 1.38 7.52 -18.23
CA LEU A 154 1.46 6.08 -18.01
C LEU A 154 0.30 5.66 -17.10
N CYS A 155 -0.88 5.55 -17.69
CA CYS A 155 -2.10 5.22 -16.97
C CYS A 155 -2.67 3.88 -17.40
N ASP A 156 -3.30 3.18 -16.44
CA ASP A 156 -4.08 1.97 -16.70
C ASP A 156 -3.27 0.87 -17.42
N LEU A 157 -2.00 0.76 -17.09
CA LEU A 157 -1.08 -0.27 -17.60
C LEU A 157 -1.01 -1.46 -16.62
N PRO A 158 -0.75 -2.68 -17.13
CA PRO A 158 -0.31 -3.79 -16.29
C PRO A 158 0.94 -3.39 -15.50
N HIS A 159 1.12 -3.95 -14.28
CA HIS A 159 2.17 -3.51 -13.36
C HIS A 159 3.58 -3.59 -13.97
N ASP A 160 3.94 -4.71 -14.58
CA ASP A 160 5.24 -4.89 -15.22
C ASP A 160 5.49 -3.91 -16.36
N GLU A 161 4.46 -3.65 -17.15
CA GLU A 161 4.54 -2.70 -18.25
C GLU A 161 4.69 -1.26 -17.74
N LEU A 162 4.01 -0.93 -16.63
CA LEU A 162 4.17 0.34 -15.94
C LEU A 162 5.62 0.53 -15.48
N LEU A 163 6.19 -0.46 -14.78
CA LEU A 163 7.57 -0.42 -14.28
C LEU A 163 8.57 -0.29 -15.42
N LYS A 164 8.42 -1.11 -16.46
CA LYS A 164 9.29 -1.10 -17.64
C LYS A 164 9.29 0.25 -18.36
N ARG A 165 8.12 0.86 -18.55
CA ARG A 165 8.01 2.17 -19.19
C ARG A 165 8.47 3.30 -18.27
N MET A 166 8.10 3.25 -16.99
CA MET A 166 8.49 4.27 -16.02
C MET A 166 10.01 4.39 -15.88
N ALA A 167 10.74 3.28 -15.99
CA ALA A 167 12.19 3.24 -15.96
C ALA A 167 12.88 4.04 -17.09
N ASP A 168 12.15 4.42 -18.14
CA ASP A 168 12.67 5.29 -19.20
C ASP A 168 12.75 6.76 -18.81
N TYR A 169 12.05 7.19 -17.74
CA TYR A 169 11.86 8.61 -17.43
C TYR A 169 12.73 9.09 -16.28
N LYS A 170 13.33 10.27 -16.47
CA LYS A 170 14.13 10.92 -15.44
C LYS A 170 13.28 11.49 -14.31
N TYR A 171 12.12 12.04 -14.62
CA TYR A 171 11.21 12.67 -13.66
C TYR A 171 9.83 12.02 -13.72
N VAL A 172 9.23 11.79 -12.54
CA VAL A 172 7.95 11.10 -12.44
C VAL A 172 7.03 11.82 -11.46
N TYR A 173 5.81 12.10 -11.89
CA TYR A 173 4.71 12.42 -11.00
C TYR A 173 4.05 11.11 -10.57
N ALA A 174 4.19 10.73 -9.31
CA ALA A 174 3.60 9.53 -8.75
C ALA A 174 3.28 9.68 -7.26
N VAL A 175 2.37 8.84 -6.75
CA VAL A 175 1.97 8.81 -5.34
C VAL A 175 1.79 7.38 -4.84
N GLY A 176 1.98 7.14 -3.55
CA GLY A 176 1.79 5.83 -2.93
C GLY A 176 2.86 4.82 -3.35
N LEU A 177 2.47 3.58 -3.64
CA LEU A 177 3.40 2.52 -4.06
C LEU A 177 4.18 2.92 -5.31
N THR A 178 3.50 3.48 -6.31
CA THR A 178 4.14 3.92 -7.55
C THR A 178 5.24 4.97 -7.33
N ALA A 179 5.12 5.81 -6.29
CA ALA A 179 6.20 6.72 -5.92
C ALA A 179 7.44 5.98 -5.39
N LEU A 180 7.25 4.94 -4.57
CA LEU A 180 8.36 4.10 -4.08
C LEU A 180 9.00 3.30 -5.22
N GLU A 181 8.20 2.79 -6.14
CA GLU A 181 8.66 2.09 -7.35
C GLU A 181 9.50 3.02 -8.24
N ALA A 182 9.05 4.26 -8.46
CA ALA A 182 9.81 5.27 -9.20
C ALA A 182 11.18 5.56 -8.55
N LEU A 183 11.22 5.72 -7.21
CA LEU A 183 12.48 5.86 -6.48
C LEU A 183 13.40 4.64 -6.64
N CYS A 184 12.86 3.44 -6.59
CA CYS A 184 13.60 2.21 -6.79
C CYS A 184 14.20 2.11 -8.20
N LEU A 185 13.49 2.63 -9.19
CA LEU A 185 13.94 2.72 -10.59
C LEU A 185 14.92 3.90 -10.85
N ASN A 186 15.34 4.62 -9.81
CA ASN A 186 16.22 5.80 -9.91
C ASN A 186 15.55 7.04 -10.55
N CYS A 187 14.24 7.09 -10.63
CA CYS A 187 13.53 8.26 -11.10
C CYS A 187 13.48 9.34 -10.01
N ASN A 188 13.45 10.61 -10.42
CA ASN A 188 13.24 11.72 -9.51
C ASN A 188 11.74 12.00 -9.39
N LEU A 189 11.21 11.98 -8.16
CA LEU A 189 9.83 12.33 -7.91
C LEU A 189 9.63 13.84 -8.00
N LEU A 190 8.56 14.25 -8.68
CA LEU A 190 8.11 15.63 -8.73
C LEU A 190 6.94 15.87 -7.78
N PRO A 191 6.87 17.07 -7.15
CA PRO A 191 5.72 17.49 -6.37
C PRO A 191 4.45 17.43 -7.23
N TYR A 192 3.41 16.75 -6.74
CA TYR A 192 2.23 16.51 -7.56
C TYR A 192 1.21 17.64 -7.40
N ASP A 193 0.33 17.54 -6.44
CA ASP A 193 -0.64 18.59 -6.10
C ASP A 193 -1.11 18.46 -4.64
N GLY A 194 -1.82 19.48 -4.14
CA GLY A 194 -2.23 19.56 -2.73
C GLY A 194 -3.18 18.46 -2.24
N ARG A 195 -3.67 17.58 -3.12
CA ARG A 195 -4.47 16.40 -2.73
C ARG A 195 -3.63 15.27 -2.15
N PHE A 196 -2.31 15.31 -2.35
CA PHE A 196 -1.38 14.24 -1.99
C PHE A 196 -0.27 14.76 -1.09
N PRO A 197 0.32 13.87 -0.27
CA PRO A 197 1.47 14.24 0.56
C PRO A 197 2.65 14.74 -0.27
N ASP A 198 3.48 15.59 0.35
CA ASP A 198 4.75 16.03 -0.23
C ASP A 198 5.63 14.84 -0.61
N VAL A 199 6.40 14.96 -1.68
CA VAL A 199 7.29 13.89 -2.18
C VAL A 199 8.30 13.43 -1.14
N ARG A 200 8.68 14.29 -0.20
CA ARG A 200 9.63 13.97 0.87
C ARG A 200 9.14 12.90 1.85
N VAL A 201 7.82 12.63 1.90
CA VAL A 201 7.29 11.56 2.73
C VAL A 201 7.52 10.17 2.14
N TRP A 202 7.75 10.08 0.84
CA TRP A 202 8.01 8.81 0.17
C TRP A 202 9.46 8.40 0.39
N LYS A 203 9.68 7.44 1.28
CA LYS A 203 10.98 6.86 1.58
C LYS A 203 11.02 5.43 1.08
N LEU A 204 11.97 5.12 0.20
CA LEU A 204 12.15 3.76 -0.30
C LEU A 204 12.45 2.82 0.87
N LYS A 205 11.65 1.76 0.98
CA LYS A 205 11.80 0.67 1.94
C LYS A 205 11.51 -0.66 1.28
N ASP A 206 12.36 -1.63 1.54
CA ASP A 206 12.14 -3.01 1.12
C ASP A 206 11.16 -3.70 2.07
N ILE A 207 10.14 -4.37 1.52
CA ILE A 207 9.16 -5.11 2.31
C ILE A 207 9.81 -6.22 3.15
N ARG A 208 10.94 -6.79 2.70
CA ARG A 208 11.68 -7.84 3.42
C ARG A 208 12.36 -7.34 4.67
N THR A 209 12.66 -6.03 4.74
CA THR A 209 13.28 -5.41 5.93
C THR A 209 12.25 -4.97 6.95
N MET A 210 10.97 -5.08 6.62
CA MET A 210 9.90 -4.75 7.54
C MET A 210 9.85 -5.78 8.66
N ILE A 211 9.93 -5.32 9.89
CA ILE A 211 9.88 -6.18 11.07
C ILE A 211 8.44 -6.75 11.16
N PRO A 212 8.29 -8.07 11.26
CA PRO A 212 7.01 -8.67 11.62
C PRO A 212 6.47 -8.01 12.89
N ILE A 213 5.15 -7.95 13.06
CA ILE A 213 4.55 -7.39 14.27
C ILE A 213 4.63 -8.47 15.37
N PRO A 214 5.62 -8.45 16.29
CA PRO A 214 5.57 -9.31 17.45
C PRO A 214 4.52 -8.74 18.40
N GLN A 215 3.80 -9.61 19.09
CA GLN A 215 2.77 -9.23 20.08
C GLN A 215 3.29 -8.18 21.07
N GLN A 216 4.56 -8.30 21.49
CA GLN A 216 5.24 -7.36 22.39
C GLN A 216 5.34 -5.92 21.86
N LYS A 217 5.45 -5.72 20.53
CA LYS A 217 5.52 -4.37 19.94
C LYS A 217 4.18 -3.67 19.83
N ILE A 218 3.08 -4.43 19.93
CA ILE A 218 1.73 -3.86 19.99
C ILE A 218 1.58 -3.04 21.27
N ASP A 219 2.19 -3.49 22.36
CA ASP A 219 2.13 -2.82 23.67
C ASP A 219 3.05 -1.59 23.74
N GLU A 220 4.04 -1.48 22.85
CA GLU A 220 4.97 -0.35 22.78
C GLU A 220 4.43 0.84 21.95
N CYS A 221 3.42 0.62 21.10
CA CYS A 221 2.87 1.68 20.25
C CYS A 221 2.10 2.75 21.01
N ASP A 222 1.72 2.52 22.26
CA ASP A 222 1.16 3.54 23.14
C ASP A 222 2.19 4.62 23.56
N LYS A 223 3.47 4.44 23.24
CA LYS A 223 4.59 5.31 23.62
C LYS A 223 5.14 6.20 22.51
N ILE A 224 4.61 6.09 21.28
CA ILE A 224 5.02 7.00 20.20
C ILE A 224 4.19 8.27 20.32
N GLU A 225 4.49 9.04 21.34
CA GLU A 225 4.17 10.46 21.39
C GLU A 225 5.18 11.21 20.51
N THR A 226 4.61 12.00 19.57
CA THR A 226 5.25 13.06 18.75
C THR A 226 6.30 12.61 17.75
#